data_5647abc7d681b9da16c29d5cf289a47f
#
_entry.id   5647abc7d681b9da16c29d5cf289a47f
#
_cell.length_a   1.000
_cell.length_b   1.000
_cell.length_c   1.000
_cell.angle_alpha   90.00
_cell.angle_beta   90.00
_cell.angle_gamma   90.00
#
_symmetry.space_group_name_H-M   'P 1'
#
loop_
_entity.id
_entity.type
_entity.pdbx_description
1 polymer ?
#
loop_
_entity_poly.entity_id
_entity_poly.type
_entity_poly.pdbx_seq_one_letter_code
_entity_poly.pdbx_strand_id
1 'polypeptide(L)'
;MIQVSRWMTKQVLAVEVNDSIGIARRVMAKHRINQLPVVTGDKLIGIVTDRDIRDAYPTSMLIDRAKEIDRFAESYTVEEVMTFNVVSVQPDTPLVTAVRLLRRHRIGSLPVVKKGKLVGIITRSDVLDFILSGRSLKQVSHRKGQKRQSGRP
;
A
#
# COMPACT_ATOMS: atom_id res chain seq x y z
N MET A 1 11.60 -18.72 -2.59
CA MET A 1 10.38 -17.99 -2.99
C MET A 1 10.63 -16.49 -2.83
N ILE A 2 10.20 -15.68 -3.77
CA ILE A 2 10.40 -14.22 -3.73
C ILE A 2 9.39 -13.63 -2.72
N GLN A 3 9.91 -12.88 -1.76
CA GLN A 3 9.13 -12.27 -0.69
C GLN A 3 8.85 -10.79 -0.96
N VAL A 4 7.75 -10.29 -0.40
CA VAL A 4 7.34 -8.89 -0.46
C VAL A 4 8.45 -7.95 0.03
N SER A 5 9.17 -8.31 1.10
CA SER A 5 10.25 -7.49 1.69
C SER A 5 11.37 -7.09 0.74
N ARG A 6 11.54 -7.83 -0.35
CA ARG A 6 12.56 -7.52 -1.37
C ARG A 6 12.12 -6.47 -2.38
N TRP A 7 10.82 -6.25 -2.51
CA TRP A 7 10.23 -5.38 -3.54
C TRP A 7 9.40 -4.25 -2.98
N MET A 8 9.05 -4.29 -1.69
CA MET A 8 8.29 -3.24 -1.03
C MET A 8 9.11 -1.95 -0.90
N THR A 9 8.42 -0.83 -0.92
CA THR A 9 8.96 0.46 -0.49
C THR A 9 9.01 0.48 1.04
N LYS A 10 10.19 0.72 1.62
CA LYS A 10 10.41 0.69 3.08
C LYS A 10 10.16 2.04 3.75
N GLN A 11 10.44 3.14 3.06
CA GLN A 11 10.13 4.48 3.54
C GLN A 11 8.70 4.83 3.14
N VAL A 12 7.74 4.43 3.97
CA VAL A 12 6.32 4.62 3.67
C VAL A 12 5.88 6.00 4.09
N LEU A 13 5.31 6.74 3.14
CA LEU A 13 4.53 7.93 3.46
C LEU A 13 3.21 7.49 4.10
N ALA A 14 2.89 8.05 5.24
CA ALA A 14 1.67 7.78 5.98
C ALA A 14 1.12 9.07 6.58
N VAL A 15 -0.14 9.03 6.99
CA VAL A 15 -0.79 10.11 7.75
C VAL A 15 -1.32 9.58 9.07
N GLU A 16 -1.40 10.44 10.05
CA GLU A 16 -2.00 10.12 11.35
C GLU A 16 -3.53 10.16 11.26
N VAL A 17 -4.21 9.38 12.09
CA VAL A 17 -5.68 9.33 12.13
C VAL A 17 -6.32 10.70 12.35
N ASN A 18 -5.66 11.58 13.12
CA ASN A 18 -6.14 12.91 13.46
C ASN A 18 -5.69 14.01 12.49
N ASP A 19 -4.89 13.65 11.47
CA ASP A 19 -4.54 14.61 10.43
C ASP A 19 -5.79 15.02 9.65
N SER A 20 -5.82 16.26 9.17
CA SER A 20 -6.88 16.73 8.31
C SER A 20 -6.81 16.06 6.92
N ILE A 21 -7.95 15.94 6.26
CA ILE A 21 -7.96 15.48 4.86
C ILE A 21 -7.18 16.41 3.94
N GLY A 22 -7.04 17.69 4.30
CA GLY A 22 -6.18 18.66 3.62
C GLY A 22 -4.70 18.27 3.65
N ILE A 23 -4.20 17.77 4.79
CA ILE A 23 -2.84 17.24 4.92
C ILE A 23 -2.65 16.04 3.99
N ALA A 24 -3.59 15.08 4.02
CA ALA A 24 -3.53 13.91 3.15
C ALA A 24 -3.50 14.29 1.66
N ARG A 25 -4.33 15.24 1.24
CA ARG A 25 -4.34 15.75 -0.13
C ARG A 25 -3.01 16.37 -0.54
N ARG A 26 -2.42 17.19 0.32
CA ARG A 26 -1.12 17.83 0.06
C ARG A 26 0.00 16.80 -0.09
N VAL A 27 0.02 15.78 0.77
CA VAL A 27 1.00 14.69 0.67
C VAL A 27 0.82 13.91 -0.64
N MET A 28 -0.42 13.56 -0.98
CA MET A 28 -0.70 12.84 -2.24
C MET A 28 -0.29 13.66 -3.45
N ALA A 29 -0.60 14.95 -3.49
CA ALA A 29 -0.26 15.85 -4.61
C ALA A 29 1.26 16.03 -4.74
N LYS A 30 1.96 16.27 -3.63
CA LYS A 30 3.41 16.47 -3.60
C LYS A 30 4.18 15.25 -4.11
N HIS A 31 3.75 14.07 -3.73
CA HIS A 31 4.43 12.81 -4.07
C HIS A 31 3.81 12.05 -5.24
N ARG A 32 2.77 12.62 -5.87
CA ARG A 32 2.04 12.02 -7.01
C ARG A 32 1.55 10.61 -6.72
N ILE A 33 0.99 10.43 -5.54
CA ILE A 33 0.37 9.19 -5.07
C ILE A 33 -1.12 9.44 -4.80
N ASN A 34 -1.91 8.39 -4.82
CA ASN A 34 -3.37 8.47 -4.68
C ASN A 34 -3.92 7.74 -3.46
N GLN A 35 -3.05 7.25 -2.59
CA GLN A 35 -3.42 6.55 -1.37
C GLN A 35 -2.32 6.65 -0.32
N LEU A 36 -2.71 6.64 0.94
CA LEU A 36 -1.84 6.72 2.09
C LEU A 36 -2.30 5.75 3.17
N PRO A 37 -1.39 4.94 3.72
CA PRO A 37 -1.65 4.28 4.99
C PRO A 37 -1.94 5.30 6.09
N VAL A 38 -2.89 4.95 6.95
CA VAL A 38 -3.26 5.76 8.12
C VAL A 38 -2.79 5.03 9.36
N VAL A 39 -2.06 5.73 10.20
CA VAL A 39 -1.41 5.17 11.37
C VAL A 39 -1.78 5.92 12.65
N THR A 40 -1.60 5.25 13.79
CA THR A 40 -1.44 5.87 15.09
C THR A 40 -0.04 5.50 15.58
N GLY A 41 0.87 6.48 15.59
CA GLY A 41 2.28 6.20 15.75
C GLY A 41 2.82 5.35 14.59
N ASP A 42 3.23 4.14 14.86
CA ASP A 42 3.69 3.16 13.88
C ASP A 42 2.65 2.07 13.55
N LYS A 43 1.53 2.06 14.26
CA LYS A 43 0.46 1.07 14.12
C LYS A 43 -0.45 1.41 12.96
N LEU A 44 -0.61 0.48 12.02
CA LEU A 44 -1.55 0.61 10.91
C LEU A 44 -3.00 0.56 11.42
N ILE A 45 -3.79 1.59 11.09
CA ILE A 45 -5.21 1.70 11.44
C ILE A 45 -6.10 1.58 10.22
N GLY A 46 -5.71 2.16 9.10
CA GLY A 46 -6.53 2.22 7.91
C GLY A 46 -5.75 2.60 6.67
N ILE A 47 -6.50 2.90 5.62
CA ILE A 47 -5.98 3.49 4.39
C ILE A 47 -6.93 4.58 3.91
N VAL A 48 -6.40 5.67 3.39
CA VAL A 48 -7.17 6.74 2.76
C VAL A 48 -6.73 6.90 1.31
N THR A 49 -7.69 7.04 0.42
CA THR A 49 -7.46 7.24 -1.01
C THR A 49 -7.89 8.64 -1.45
N ASP A 50 -7.37 9.09 -2.57
CA ASP A 50 -7.81 10.34 -3.20
C ASP A 50 -9.32 10.30 -3.51
N ARG A 51 -9.85 9.13 -3.85
CA ARG A 51 -11.28 8.93 -4.07
C ARG A 51 -12.09 9.11 -2.78
N ASP A 52 -11.65 8.53 -1.66
CA ASP A 52 -12.31 8.70 -0.35
C ASP A 52 -12.42 10.19 0.01
N ILE A 53 -11.36 10.93 -0.24
CA ILE A 53 -11.33 12.37 0.03
C ILE A 53 -12.28 13.12 -0.92
N ARG A 54 -12.25 12.84 -2.22
CA ARG A 54 -13.16 13.49 -3.18
C ARG A 54 -14.62 13.21 -2.89
N ASP A 55 -14.95 11.97 -2.52
CA ASP A 55 -16.32 11.55 -2.21
C ASP A 55 -16.86 12.21 -0.92
N ALA A 56 -15.97 12.67 -0.04
CA ALA A 56 -16.34 13.39 1.18
C ALA A 56 -16.81 14.83 0.91
N TYR A 57 -16.40 15.45 -0.21
CA TYR A 57 -16.80 16.82 -0.52
C TYR A 57 -18.26 16.88 -1.00
N PRO A 58 -19.08 17.81 -0.47
CA PRO A 58 -20.41 18.07 -1.03
C PRO A 58 -20.31 18.51 -2.50
N THR A 59 -21.19 17.98 -3.33
CA THR A 59 -21.23 18.31 -4.78
C THR A 59 -21.37 19.81 -5.04
N SER A 60 -22.06 20.54 -4.15
CA SER A 60 -22.21 21.99 -4.22
C SER A 60 -20.92 22.77 -4.04
N MET A 61 -19.90 22.19 -3.40
CA MET A 61 -18.59 22.82 -3.20
C MET A 61 -17.66 22.66 -4.41
N LEU A 62 -17.94 21.70 -5.30
CA LEU A 62 -17.09 21.43 -6.45
C LEU A 62 -17.20 22.49 -7.57
N ILE A 63 -18.15 23.40 -7.44
CA ILE A 63 -18.53 24.28 -8.56
C ILE A 63 -17.86 25.65 -8.53
N ASP A 64 -17.44 26.24 -7.40
CA ASP A 64 -16.86 27.61 -7.47
C ASP A 64 -16.10 28.20 -6.27
N ARG A 65 -15.59 27.46 -5.29
CA ARG A 65 -15.00 28.11 -4.10
C ARG A 65 -13.79 27.40 -3.52
N ALA A 66 -12.60 27.65 -4.08
CA ALA A 66 -11.34 27.13 -3.59
C ALA A 66 -11.12 27.32 -2.07
N LYS A 67 -11.52 28.49 -1.51
CA LYS A 67 -11.40 28.80 -0.07
C LYS A 67 -12.34 27.94 0.79
N GLU A 68 -13.53 27.62 0.32
CA GLU A 68 -14.45 26.74 1.06
C GLU A 68 -14.00 25.28 1.02
N ILE A 69 -13.41 24.85 -0.09
CA ILE A 69 -12.78 23.54 -0.22
C ILE A 69 -11.63 23.39 0.80
N ASP A 70 -10.79 24.40 0.93
CA ASP A 70 -9.69 24.39 1.90
C ASP A 70 -10.20 24.36 3.35
N ARG A 71 -11.21 25.16 3.68
CA ARG A 71 -11.84 25.16 5.02
C ARG A 71 -12.47 23.80 5.33
N PHE A 72 -13.17 23.22 4.37
CA PHE A 72 -13.74 21.90 4.50
C PHE A 72 -12.65 20.85 4.74
N ALA A 73 -11.59 20.88 3.95
CA ALA A 73 -10.46 19.96 4.08
C ALA A 73 -9.76 20.03 5.44
N GLU A 74 -9.70 21.21 6.06
CA GLU A 74 -9.13 21.37 7.42
C GLU A 74 -10.11 21.00 8.53
N SER A 75 -11.40 20.92 8.25
CA SER A 75 -12.45 20.60 9.23
C SER A 75 -12.67 19.11 9.46
N TYR A 76 -12.26 18.27 8.52
CA TYR A 76 -12.44 16.83 8.58
C TYR A 76 -11.11 16.11 8.79
N THR A 77 -11.13 15.09 9.65
CA THR A 77 -9.98 14.22 9.88
C THR A 77 -9.95 13.08 8.88
N VAL A 78 -8.75 12.54 8.67
CA VAL A 78 -8.54 11.34 7.86
C VAL A 78 -9.37 10.17 8.39
N GLU A 79 -9.50 10.03 9.72
CA GLU A 79 -10.29 8.98 10.36
C GLU A 79 -11.75 8.94 9.89
N GLU A 80 -12.34 10.11 9.63
CA GLU A 80 -13.75 10.25 9.22
C GLU A 80 -14.03 9.75 7.80
N VAL A 81 -12.99 9.64 6.95
CA VAL A 81 -13.14 9.27 5.53
C VAL A 81 -12.39 7.99 5.15
N MET A 82 -11.45 7.51 5.96
CA MET A 82 -10.62 6.35 5.66
C MET A 82 -11.40 5.03 5.68
N THR A 83 -10.80 4.00 5.09
CA THR A 83 -11.24 2.61 5.21
C THR A 83 -10.47 1.93 6.34
N PHE A 84 -11.18 1.29 7.29
CA PHE A 84 -10.59 0.62 8.45
C PHE A 84 -10.08 -0.80 8.14
N ASN A 85 -10.86 -1.62 7.50
CA ASN A 85 -10.52 -3.03 7.25
C ASN A 85 -9.53 -3.15 6.09
N VAL A 86 -8.27 -2.84 6.34
CA VAL A 86 -7.22 -2.83 5.34
C VAL A 86 -6.70 -4.23 5.08
N VAL A 87 -6.69 -4.64 3.82
CA VAL A 87 -5.97 -5.82 3.37
C VAL A 87 -4.47 -5.51 3.44
N SER A 88 -3.74 -6.25 4.24
CA SER A 88 -2.30 -6.08 4.44
C SER A 88 -1.56 -7.41 4.27
N VAL A 89 -0.25 -7.34 4.15
CA VAL A 89 0.64 -8.51 4.05
C VAL A 89 1.80 -8.37 5.03
N GLN A 90 2.53 -9.44 5.24
CA GLN A 90 3.75 -9.43 6.04
C GLN A 90 5.00 -9.35 5.14
N PRO A 91 6.18 -8.97 5.68
CA PRO A 91 7.40 -8.88 4.89
C PRO A 91 7.81 -10.20 4.23
N ASP A 92 7.54 -11.32 4.87
CA ASP A 92 7.84 -12.68 4.39
C ASP A 92 6.76 -13.28 3.50
N THR A 93 5.64 -12.57 3.30
CA THR A 93 4.58 -12.99 2.36
C THR A 93 5.18 -13.17 0.97
N PRO A 94 4.88 -14.30 0.28
CA PRO A 94 5.30 -14.48 -1.10
C PRO A 94 4.77 -13.36 -2.00
N LEU A 95 5.61 -12.83 -2.87
CA LEU A 95 5.22 -11.75 -3.79
C LEU A 95 4.01 -12.16 -4.65
N VAL A 96 3.96 -13.41 -5.08
CA VAL A 96 2.81 -13.94 -5.85
C VAL A 96 1.50 -13.85 -5.06
N THR A 97 1.54 -14.02 -3.75
CA THR A 97 0.36 -13.86 -2.88
C THR A 97 -0.09 -12.41 -2.83
N ALA A 98 0.84 -11.47 -2.68
CA ALA A 98 0.53 -10.05 -2.74
C ALA A 98 -0.10 -9.66 -4.09
N VAL A 99 0.44 -10.14 -5.21
CA VAL A 99 -0.11 -9.90 -6.55
C VAL A 99 -1.56 -10.42 -6.67
N ARG A 100 -1.83 -11.62 -6.14
CA ARG A 100 -3.20 -12.17 -6.12
C ARG A 100 -4.16 -11.32 -5.29
N LEU A 101 -3.72 -10.81 -4.15
CA LEU A 101 -4.53 -9.93 -3.28
C LEU A 101 -4.82 -8.59 -3.96
N LEU A 102 -3.82 -7.94 -4.57
CA LEU A 102 -4.02 -6.71 -5.34
C LEU A 102 -5.09 -6.90 -6.43
N ARG A 103 -5.00 -8.02 -7.16
CA ARG A 103 -5.96 -8.34 -8.22
C ARG A 103 -7.35 -8.67 -7.68
N ARG A 104 -7.43 -9.54 -6.67
CA ARG A 104 -8.69 -10.01 -6.07
C ARG A 104 -9.51 -8.86 -5.49
N HIS A 105 -8.85 -7.98 -4.74
CA HIS A 105 -9.50 -6.85 -4.09
C HIS A 105 -9.56 -5.59 -4.97
N ARG A 106 -8.99 -5.62 -6.18
CA ARG A 106 -8.94 -4.49 -7.12
C ARG A 106 -8.33 -3.23 -6.50
N ILE A 107 -7.31 -3.40 -5.67
CA ILE A 107 -6.61 -2.34 -4.96
C ILE A 107 -5.24 -2.06 -5.57
N GLY A 108 -4.72 -0.85 -5.37
CA GLY A 108 -3.45 -0.39 -5.95
C GLY A 108 -2.23 -0.69 -5.10
N SER A 109 -2.42 -0.93 -3.81
CA SER A 109 -1.34 -1.20 -2.87
C SER A 109 -1.79 -2.08 -1.70
N LEU A 110 -0.81 -2.67 -1.04
CA LEU A 110 -0.96 -3.41 0.21
C LEU A 110 0.04 -2.86 1.22
N PRO A 111 -0.42 -2.34 2.35
CA PRO A 111 0.47 -2.07 3.48
C PRO A 111 1.16 -3.36 3.93
N VAL A 112 2.43 -3.24 4.27
CA VAL A 112 3.24 -4.34 4.81
C VAL A 112 3.39 -4.13 6.29
N VAL A 113 2.93 -5.09 7.08
CA VAL A 113 2.81 -4.98 8.53
C VAL A 113 3.62 -6.08 9.21
N LYS A 114 4.35 -5.72 10.25
CA LYS A 114 5.04 -6.66 11.13
C LYS A 114 4.69 -6.35 12.57
N LYS A 115 4.08 -7.32 13.26
CA LYS A 115 3.62 -7.16 14.65
C LYS A 115 2.73 -5.91 14.85
N GLY A 116 1.80 -5.67 13.93
CA GLY A 116 0.89 -4.53 13.94
C GLY A 116 1.49 -3.20 13.44
N LYS A 117 2.80 -3.13 13.23
CA LYS A 117 3.51 -1.93 12.78
C LYS A 117 3.65 -1.89 11.28
N LEU A 118 3.41 -0.72 10.71
CA LEU A 118 3.64 -0.45 9.29
C LEU A 118 5.16 -0.44 9.01
N VAL A 119 5.64 -1.35 8.17
CA VAL A 119 7.06 -1.49 7.84
C VAL A 119 7.36 -1.30 6.35
N GLY A 120 6.35 -1.20 5.53
CA GLY A 120 6.49 -1.03 4.09
C GLY A 120 5.14 -0.90 3.38
N ILE A 121 5.22 -0.72 2.09
CA ILE A 121 4.07 -0.77 1.18
C ILE A 121 4.50 -1.48 -0.11
N ILE A 122 3.66 -2.35 -0.64
CA ILE A 122 3.84 -2.96 -1.95
C ILE A 122 2.75 -2.48 -2.89
N THR A 123 3.14 -1.96 -4.04
CA THR A 123 2.23 -1.35 -5.01
C THR A 123 2.23 -2.10 -6.34
N ARG A 124 1.28 -1.78 -7.21
CA ARG A 124 1.28 -2.26 -8.60
C ARG A 124 2.55 -1.87 -9.35
N SER A 125 3.10 -0.68 -9.09
CA SER A 125 4.35 -0.23 -9.69
C SER A 125 5.51 -1.12 -9.28
N ASP A 126 5.61 -1.50 -8.01
CA ASP A 126 6.65 -2.42 -7.53
C ASP A 126 6.56 -3.80 -8.23
N VAL A 127 5.33 -4.27 -8.49
CA VAL A 127 5.10 -5.51 -9.25
C VAL A 127 5.55 -5.36 -10.71
N LEU A 128 5.29 -4.22 -11.34
CA LEU A 128 5.77 -3.95 -12.70
C LEU A 128 7.29 -3.86 -12.76
N ASP A 129 7.93 -3.23 -11.79
CA ASP A 129 9.39 -3.17 -11.67
C ASP A 129 9.99 -4.57 -11.50
N PHE A 130 9.32 -5.42 -10.71
CA PHE A 130 9.71 -6.83 -10.61
C PHE A 130 9.67 -7.54 -11.99
N ILE A 131 8.60 -7.35 -12.76
CA ILE A 131 8.46 -7.96 -14.09
C ILE A 131 9.55 -7.42 -15.04
N LEU A 132 9.78 -6.13 -15.04
CA LEU A 132 10.80 -5.48 -15.87
C LEU A 132 12.22 -5.92 -15.52
N SER A 133 12.46 -6.38 -14.29
CA SER A 133 13.75 -6.92 -13.87
C SER A 133 14.12 -8.27 -14.53
N GLY A 134 13.20 -8.85 -15.32
CA GLY A 134 13.37 -10.15 -15.98
C GLY A 134 13.32 -11.35 -15.05
N ARG A 135 12.92 -11.15 -13.79
CA ARG A 135 12.76 -12.23 -12.81
C ARG A 135 11.39 -12.89 -12.94
N SER A 136 11.31 -14.18 -12.65
CA SER A 136 10.06 -14.93 -12.70
C SER A 136 9.58 -15.28 -11.30
N LEU A 137 8.26 -15.14 -11.07
CA LEU A 137 7.60 -15.61 -9.85
C LEU A 137 7.73 -17.13 -9.64
N LYS A 138 8.06 -17.89 -10.71
CA LYS A 138 8.21 -19.35 -10.69
C LYS A 138 9.63 -19.82 -10.38
N GLN A 139 10.62 -18.94 -10.27
CA GLN A 139 12.03 -19.33 -10.12
C GLN A 139 12.45 -19.68 -8.69
N VAL A 140 11.77 -20.57 -7.99
CA VAL A 140 12.35 -21.16 -6.76
C VAL A 140 11.85 -22.59 -6.47
N SER A 141 11.62 -23.42 -7.48
CA SER A 141 11.26 -24.84 -7.23
C SER A 141 12.35 -25.86 -7.61
N HIS A 142 13.53 -25.44 -8.04
CA HIS A 142 14.52 -26.41 -8.55
C HIS A 142 15.88 -26.28 -7.85
N ARG A 143 15.92 -26.41 -6.52
CA ARG A 143 17.14 -26.74 -5.78
C ARG A 143 16.84 -27.63 -4.58
N LYS A 144 16.22 -28.79 -4.82
CA LYS A 144 16.31 -29.96 -3.93
C LYS A 144 16.09 -31.21 -4.78
N GLY A 145 17.17 -31.89 -5.13
CA GLY A 145 17.07 -33.18 -5.76
C GLY A 145 18.22 -33.60 -6.65
N GLN A 146 19.47 -33.26 -6.32
CA GLN A 146 20.60 -34.06 -6.76
C GLN A 146 21.35 -34.58 -5.56
N LYS A 147 20.77 -35.59 -4.93
CA LYS A 147 21.56 -36.53 -4.12
C LYS A 147 22.26 -37.47 -5.11
N ARG A 148 23.56 -37.38 -5.08
CA ARG A 148 24.52 -38.30 -5.67
C ARG A 148 24.13 -39.74 -5.31
N GLN A 149 23.92 -40.55 -6.32
CA GLN A 149 24.17 -42.00 -6.21
C GLN A 149 25.56 -42.25 -6.79
N SER A 150 26.53 -42.33 -5.91
CA SER A 150 27.77 -43.01 -6.16
C SER A 150 27.47 -44.48 -5.97
N GLY A 151 27.28 -45.18 -7.06
CA GLY A 151 27.30 -46.64 -7.10
C GLY A 151 28.73 -47.13 -7.23
N ARG A 152 29.06 -48.00 -6.40
CA ARG A 152 30.25 -48.85 -6.44
C ARG A 152 30.02 -50.14 -7.25
N PRO A 153 31.13 -50.87 -7.33
CA PRO A 153 31.99 -51.22 -8.45
C PRO A 153 31.51 -52.44 -9.13
#